data_679d4b58424a5731531f90274f36e98e
#
_entry.id   679d4b58424a5731531f90274f36e98e
#
_cell.length_a   1.000
_cell.length_b   1.000
_cell.length_c   1.000
_cell.angle_alpha   90.00
_cell.angle_beta   90.00
_cell.angle_gamma   90.00
#
_symmetry.space_group_name_H-M   'P 1'
#
loop_
_entity.id
_entity.type
_entity.pdbx_description
1 polymer ?
#
loop_
_entity_poly.entity_id
_entity_poly.type
_entity_poly.pdbx_seq_one_letter_code
_entity_poly.pdbx_strand_id
1 'polypeptide(L)'
;MESLRNSIYSSWLKSNVIQEGVLLDGMVYAECRADNAYGGNPGTPELMAIEANTQDSENKNVVRDWDYYQEAVHQANQIICNIDRIKETDPEMTEREWGQWKSEALILKSYALFLMSQIWGDIPVENVLPPDITEDNVEEVYPLYYPGRTPRAEVYEQLITDLTFACENAPDVNHSNKYLLSKAFAHGLLARVYAEKTAQDWNKVIEHCEIVESMGFKLVDDYAQ
;
A
#
# COMPACT_ATOMS: atom_id res chain seq x y z
N MET A 1 -3.45 10.30 -19.32
CA MET A 1 -4.04 9.78 -18.04
C MET A 1 -4.13 8.27 -17.99
N GLU A 2 -4.69 7.57 -18.96
CA GLU A 2 -4.77 6.09 -18.94
C GLU A 2 -3.38 5.43 -18.82
N SER A 3 -2.36 5.97 -19.47
CA SER A 3 -0.98 5.53 -19.32
C SER A 3 -0.46 5.70 -17.88
N LEU A 4 -0.80 6.81 -17.23
CA LEU A 4 -0.41 7.07 -15.84
C LEU A 4 -1.16 6.15 -14.87
N ARG A 5 -2.47 5.91 -15.10
CA ARG A 5 -3.24 4.92 -14.35
C ARG A 5 -2.63 3.52 -14.50
N ASN A 6 -2.27 3.13 -15.72
CA ASN A 6 -1.67 1.82 -15.97
C ASN A 6 -0.28 1.67 -15.32
N SER A 7 0.44 2.77 -15.07
CA SER A 7 1.75 2.72 -14.41
C SER A 7 1.67 2.20 -12.97
N ILE A 8 0.58 2.47 -12.23
CA ILE A 8 0.38 1.93 -10.88
C ILE A 8 0.35 0.40 -10.93
N TYR A 9 -0.45 -0.16 -11.84
CA TYR A 9 -0.55 -1.61 -11.98
C TYR A 9 0.76 -2.23 -12.49
N SER A 10 1.45 -1.58 -13.42
CA SER A 10 2.69 -2.10 -13.97
C SER A 10 3.85 -2.07 -12.96
N SER A 11 3.93 -1.08 -12.09
CA SER A 11 4.95 -1.04 -11.05
C SER A 11 4.68 -2.04 -9.94
N TRP A 12 3.44 -2.10 -9.46
CA TRP A 12 3.04 -2.97 -8.36
C TRP A 12 2.98 -4.45 -8.76
N LEU A 13 2.47 -4.76 -9.96
CA LEU A 13 2.34 -6.13 -10.45
C LEU A 13 3.63 -6.70 -11.06
N LYS A 14 4.76 -5.99 -10.99
CA LYS A 14 6.05 -6.61 -11.29
C LYS A 14 6.22 -7.87 -10.45
N SER A 15 6.62 -8.96 -11.08
CA SER A 15 6.69 -10.28 -10.43
C SER A 15 7.55 -10.27 -9.16
N ASN A 16 8.66 -9.54 -9.18
CA ASN A 16 9.56 -9.43 -8.03
C ASN A 16 8.96 -8.65 -6.86
N VAL A 17 8.17 -7.59 -7.09
CA VAL A 17 7.50 -6.87 -5.99
C VAL A 17 6.50 -7.76 -5.28
N ILE A 18 5.59 -8.39 -6.03
CA ILE A 18 4.55 -9.27 -5.45
C ILE A 18 5.16 -10.58 -4.93
N GLN A 19 5.98 -11.26 -5.73
CA GLN A 19 6.48 -12.58 -5.38
C GLN A 19 7.53 -12.53 -4.28
N GLU A 20 8.46 -11.60 -4.37
CA GLU A 20 9.54 -11.49 -3.38
C GLU A 20 9.09 -10.67 -2.18
N GLY A 21 8.75 -9.39 -2.34
CA GLY A 21 8.49 -8.48 -1.24
C GLY A 21 7.19 -8.78 -0.49
N VAL A 22 6.08 -9.01 -1.20
CA VAL A 22 4.77 -9.16 -0.53
C VAL A 22 4.49 -10.59 -0.12
N LEU A 23 4.73 -11.59 -0.99
CA LEU A 23 4.38 -12.97 -0.68
C LEU A 23 5.49 -13.69 0.08
N LEU A 24 6.71 -13.73 -0.46
CA LEU A 24 7.79 -14.51 0.15
C LEU A 24 8.32 -13.82 1.41
N ASP A 25 8.79 -12.59 1.31
CA ASP A 25 9.39 -11.90 2.45
C ASP A 25 8.32 -11.46 3.45
N GLY A 26 7.07 -11.19 3.00
CA GLY A 26 5.93 -11.02 3.89
C GLY A 26 5.69 -12.21 4.80
N MET A 27 5.85 -13.44 4.30
CA MET A 27 5.80 -14.65 5.14
C MET A 27 6.98 -14.72 6.12
N VAL A 28 8.18 -14.32 5.69
CA VAL A 28 9.37 -14.29 6.57
C VAL A 28 9.19 -13.26 7.68
N TYR A 29 8.72 -12.06 7.35
CA TYR A 29 8.46 -11.01 8.34
C TYR A 29 7.33 -11.36 9.33
N ALA A 30 6.36 -12.18 8.94
CA ALA A 30 5.25 -12.58 9.77
C ALA A 30 5.50 -13.95 10.41
N GLU A 31 5.44 -15.02 9.63
CA GLU A 31 5.35 -16.39 10.12
C GLU A 31 6.68 -16.92 10.69
N CYS A 32 7.82 -16.56 10.04
CA CYS A 32 9.12 -17.03 10.55
C CYS A 32 9.53 -16.30 11.82
N ARG A 33 9.23 -14.99 11.92
CA ARG A 33 9.50 -14.21 13.15
C ARG A 33 8.57 -14.58 14.32
N ALA A 34 7.42 -15.18 14.03
CA ALA A 34 6.43 -15.64 15.00
C ALA A 34 6.58 -17.12 15.38
N ASP A 35 7.68 -17.77 15.03
CA ASP A 35 7.97 -19.20 15.26
C ASP A 35 6.96 -20.17 14.60
N ASN A 36 6.13 -19.69 13.68
CA ASN A 36 5.16 -20.53 12.97
C ASN A 36 5.76 -21.25 11.77
N ALA A 37 6.88 -20.76 11.25
CA ALA A 37 7.59 -21.34 10.12
C ALA A 37 9.10 -21.17 10.28
N TYR A 38 9.86 -21.95 9.52
CA TYR A 38 11.31 -21.84 9.43
C TYR A 38 11.69 -21.22 8.08
N GLY A 39 12.30 -20.05 8.12
CA GLY A 39 12.49 -19.22 6.93
C GLY A 39 13.75 -19.48 6.14
N GLY A 40 14.70 -20.25 6.65
CA GLY A 40 15.99 -20.28 5.99
C GLY A 40 16.76 -21.61 6.06
N ASN A 41 17.67 -21.70 5.12
CA ASN A 41 18.77 -22.63 5.19
C ASN A 41 20.08 -21.81 5.32
N PRO A 42 21.23 -22.43 5.61
CA PRO A 42 22.52 -21.73 5.71
C PRO A 42 22.95 -20.94 4.46
N GLY A 43 22.28 -21.15 3.33
CA GLY A 43 22.52 -20.40 2.09
C GLY A 43 21.75 -19.09 1.96
N THR A 44 20.90 -18.76 2.94
CA THR A 44 20.08 -17.52 2.95
C THR A 44 20.29 -16.73 4.26
N PRO A 45 21.49 -16.21 4.53
CA PRO A 45 21.80 -15.57 5.80
C PRO A 45 20.94 -14.33 6.07
N GLU A 46 20.51 -13.60 5.04
CA GLU A 46 19.64 -12.45 5.15
C GLU A 46 18.25 -12.83 5.72
N LEU A 47 17.66 -13.92 5.22
CA LEU A 47 16.37 -14.43 5.72
C LEU A 47 16.49 -15.00 7.14
N MET A 48 17.59 -15.71 7.44
CA MET A 48 17.85 -16.19 8.79
C MET A 48 18.03 -15.05 9.80
N ALA A 49 18.63 -13.93 9.39
CA ALA A 49 18.75 -12.76 10.25
C ALA A 49 17.38 -12.11 10.55
N ILE A 50 16.47 -12.10 9.58
CA ILE A 50 15.09 -11.60 9.77
C ILE A 50 14.33 -12.54 10.73
N GLU A 51 14.38 -13.86 10.52
CA GLU A 51 13.78 -14.87 11.38
C GLU A 51 14.26 -14.74 12.84
N ALA A 52 15.56 -14.60 13.04
CA ALA A 52 16.18 -14.45 14.36
C ALA A 52 16.01 -13.05 14.97
N ASN A 53 15.36 -12.10 14.30
CA ASN A 53 15.28 -10.69 14.70
C ASN A 53 16.66 -10.02 14.93
N THR A 54 17.66 -10.39 14.13
CA THR A 54 19.04 -9.88 14.19
C THR A 54 19.45 -9.11 12.92
N GLN A 55 18.48 -8.84 12.02
CA GLN A 55 18.72 -8.05 10.82
C GLN A 55 19.14 -6.63 11.17
N ASP A 56 20.02 -6.08 10.37
CA ASP A 56 20.44 -4.68 10.41
C ASP A 56 19.90 -3.88 9.21
N SER A 57 20.27 -2.61 9.14
CA SER A 57 19.88 -1.70 8.05
C SER A 57 20.50 -2.02 6.70
N GLU A 58 21.50 -2.88 6.65
CA GLU A 58 22.20 -3.28 5.42
C GLU A 58 21.72 -4.65 4.90
N ASN A 59 20.78 -5.28 5.58
CA ASN A 59 20.16 -6.53 5.14
C ASN A 59 19.52 -6.34 3.76
N LYS A 60 19.99 -7.09 2.78
CA LYS A 60 19.63 -6.89 1.36
C LYS A 60 18.15 -7.08 1.07
N ASN A 61 17.47 -7.98 1.80
CA ASN A 61 16.03 -8.17 1.66
C ASN A 61 15.27 -6.96 2.21
N VAL A 62 15.67 -6.48 3.39
CA VAL A 62 15.03 -5.32 4.04
C VAL A 62 15.18 -4.07 3.19
N VAL A 63 16.39 -3.81 2.64
CA VAL A 63 16.65 -2.64 1.75
C VAL A 63 15.85 -2.76 0.45
N ARG A 64 15.90 -3.93 -0.21
CA ARG A 64 15.16 -4.16 -1.45
C ARG A 64 13.66 -3.96 -1.27
N ASP A 65 13.08 -4.49 -0.20
CA ASP A 65 11.65 -4.39 0.04
C ASP A 65 11.22 -2.95 0.37
N TRP A 66 12.07 -2.22 1.09
CA TRP A 66 11.87 -0.78 1.27
C TRP A 66 11.76 -0.05 -0.06
N ASP A 67 12.69 -0.27 -0.97
CA ASP A 67 12.70 0.37 -2.29
C ASP A 67 11.45 0.00 -3.11
N TYR A 68 10.99 -1.26 -3.03
CA TYR A 68 9.78 -1.70 -3.72
C TYR A 68 8.52 -0.97 -3.23
N TYR A 69 8.37 -0.84 -1.92
CA TYR A 69 7.22 -0.14 -1.36
C TYR A 69 7.28 1.36 -1.62
N GLN A 70 8.45 1.97 -1.54
CA GLN A 70 8.63 3.39 -1.86
C GLN A 70 8.35 3.68 -3.34
N GLU A 71 8.77 2.82 -4.26
CA GLU A 71 8.41 2.95 -5.68
C GLU A 71 6.88 2.93 -5.86
N ALA A 72 6.17 2.05 -5.17
CA ALA A 72 4.71 1.99 -5.23
C ALA A 72 4.05 3.28 -4.70
N VAL A 73 4.53 3.82 -3.58
CA VAL A 73 4.07 5.11 -3.01
C VAL A 73 4.32 6.24 -4.00
N HIS A 74 5.53 6.30 -4.57
CA HIS A 74 5.88 7.34 -5.55
C HIS A 74 4.98 7.29 -6.79
N GLN A 75 4.74 6.12 -7.37
CA GLN A 75 3.86 5.95 -8.53
C GLN A 75 2.40 6.35 -8.21
N ALA A 76 1.91 6.02 -7.03
CA ALA A 76 0.59 6.46 -6.60
C ALA A 76 0.52 7.99 -6.46
N ASN A 77 1.56 8.61 -5.89
CA ASN A 77 1.64 10.06 -5.73
C ASN A 77 1.66 10.80 -7.07
N GLN A 78 2.21 10.21 -8.16
CA GLN A 78 2.12 10.79 -9.50
C GLN A 78 0.66 11.05 -9.93
N ILE A 79 -0.26 10.20 -9.52
CA ILE A 79 -1.68 10.41 -9.77
C ILE A 79 -2.28 11.36 -8.74
N ILE A 80 -2.13 11.05 -7.44
CA ILE A 80 -2.79 11.77 -6.34
C ILE A 80 -2.50 13.28 -6.41
N CYS A 81 -1.23 13.65 -6.63
CA CYS A 81 -0.81 15.06 -6.66
C CYS A 81 -1.19 15.81 -7.94
N ASN A 82 -1.52 15.11 -9.01
CA ASN A 82 -1.82 15.75 -10.30
C ASN A 82 -3.29 15.66 -10.72
N ILE A 83 -4.06 14.70 -10.19
CA ILE A 83 -5.38 14.37 -10.74
C ILE A 83 -6.39 15.49 -10.58
N ASP A 84 -6.32 16.27 -9.50
CA ASP A 84 -7.23 17.39 -9.27
C ASP A 84 -6.99 18.50 -10.33
N ARG A 85 -5.73 18.87 -10.58
CA ARG A 85 -5.35 19.81 -11.63
C ARG A 85 -5.73 19.32 -13.04
N ILE A 86 -5.58 18.01 -13.28
CA ILE A 86 -5.97 17.42 -14.56
C ILE A 86 -7.49 17.50 -14.73
N LYS A 87 -8.26 17.20 -13.69
CA LYS A 87 -9.72 17.34 -13.71
C LYS A 87 -10.18 18.75 -14.04
N GLU A 88 -9.48 19.78 -13.54
CA GLU A 88 -9.78 21.19 -13.82
C GLU A 88 -9.48 21.58 -15.29
N THR A 89 -8.49 20.94 -15.91
CA THR A 89 -7.99 21.30 -17.24
C THR A 89 -8.48 20.39 -18.36
N ASP A 90 -9.00 19.21 -18.04
CA ASP A 90 -9.51 18.23 -18.99
C ASP A 90 -11.04 18.15 -18.92
N PRO A 91 -11.77 18.78 -19.85
CA PRO A 91 -13.23 18.80 -19.85
C PRO A 91 -13.85 17.42 -20.17
N GLU A 92 -13.08 16.47 -20.68
CA GLU A 92 -13.54 15.11 -20.99
C GLU A 92 -13.50 14.21 -19.76
N MET A 93 -12.71 14.54 -18.73
CA MET A 93 -12.63 13.79 -17.49
C MET A 93 -13.91 13.94 -16.66
N THR A 94 -14.66 12.86 -16.52
CA THR A 94 -15.86 12.83 -15.68
C THR A 94 -15.53 12.78 -14.19
N GLU A 95 -16.48 13.19 -13.32
CA GLU A 95 -16.36 13.04 -11.85
C GLU A 95 -16.12 11.58 -11.44
N ARG A 96 -16.77 10.65 -12.14
CA ARG A 96 -16.63 9.24 -11.91
C ARG A 96 -15.20 8.74 -12.20
N GLU A 97 -14.64 9.11 -13.33
CA GLU A 97 -13.26 8.74 -13.71
C GLU A 97 -12.24 9.34 -12.76
N TRP A 98 -12.40 10.63 -12.41
CA TRP A 98 -11.58 11.28 -11.42
C TRP A 98 -11.60 10.54 -10.08
N GLY A 99 -12.80 10.25 -9.54
CA GLY A 99 -12.95 9.55 -8.29
C GLY A 99 -12.36 8.14 -8.32
N GLN A 100 -12.59 7.40 -9.39
CA GLN A 100 -12.07 6.05 -9.56
C GLN A 100 -10.54 6.01 -9.64
N TRP A 101 -9.93 6.85 -10.46
CA TRP A 101 -8.48 6.85 -10.64
C TRP A 101 -7.74 7.36 -9.40
N LYS A 102 -8.30 8.36 -8.73
CA LYS A 102 -7.78 8.81 -7.42
C LYS A 102 -7.85 7.70 -6.39
N SER A 103 -8.97 6.99 -6.33
CA SER A 103 -9.17 5.87 -5.39
C SER A 103 -8.22 4.71 -5.64
N GLU A 104 -7.98 4.32 -6.90
CA GLU A 104 -7.02 3.26 -7.22
C GLU A 104 -5.62 3.62 -6.72
N ALA A 105 -5.19 4.88 -6.92
CA ALA A 105 -3.91 5.37 -6.43
C ALA A 105 -3.85 5.42 -4.88
N LEU A 106 -4.91 5.89 -4.23
CA LEU A 106 -5.01 5.92 -2.77
C LEU A 106 -4.99 4.50 -2.16
N ILE A 107 -5.68 3.53 -2.76
CA ILE A 107 -5.66 2.13 -2.31
C ILE A 107 -4.25 1.58 -2.38
N LEU A 108 -3.53 1.77 -3.51
CA LEU A 108 -2.18 1.27 -3.66
C LEU A 108 -1.21 1.90 -2.66
N LYS A 109 -1.25 3.24 -2.53
CA LYS A 109 -0.46 3.97 -1.54
C LYS A 109 -0.74 3.47 -0.12
N SER A 110 -2.02 3.36 0.23
CA SER A 110 -2.43 2.89 1.55
C SER A 110 -1.97 1.46 1.84
N TYR A 111 -2.03 0.57 0.84
CA TYR A 111 -1.55 -0.80 1.00
C TYR A 111 -0.04 -0.86 1.24
N ALA A 112 0.75 -0.10 0.46
CA ALA A 112 2.19 -0.02 0.66
C ALA A 112 2.54 0.55 2.04
N LEU A 113 1.97 1.70 2.44
CA LEU A 113 2.21 2.31 3.74
C LEU A 113 1.76 1.42 4.92
N PHE A 114 0.66 0.68 4.76
CA PHE A 114 0.20 -0.28 5.76
C PHE A 114 1.24 -1.37 6.00
N LEU A 115 1.74 -2.02 4.93
CA LEU A 115 2.78 -3.05 5.04
C LEU A 115 4.09 -2.48 5.58
N MET A 116 4.53 -1.32 5.09
CA MET A 116 5.73 -0.64 5.60
C MET A 116 5.62 -0.37 7.10
N SER A 117 4.49 0.15 7.57
CA SER A 117 4.29 0.46 8.98
C SER A 117 4.31 -0.78 9.88
N GLN A 118 3.95 -1.96 9.35
CA GLN A 118 4.04 -3.22 10.09
C GLN A 118 5.47 -3.73 10.22
N ILE A 119 6.31 -3.50 9.19
CA ILE A 119 7.70 -3.98 9.15
C ILE A 119 8.63 -3.01 9.88
N TRP A 120 8.51 -1.69 9.63
CA TRP A 120 9.46 -0.67 10.09
C TRP A 120 8.92 0.27 11.20
N GLY A 121 7.64 0.16 11.55
CA GLY A 121 7.01 1.03 12.56
C GLY A 121 6.73 2.44 12.04
N ASP A 122 7.38 3.47 12.61
CA ASP A 122 7.30 4.84 12.13
C ASP A 122 8.05 4.96 10.80
N ILE A 123 7.38 5.49 9.78
CA ILE A 123 7.89 5.57 8.40
C ILE A 123 7.74 6.97 7.84
N PRO A 124 8.61 7.42 6.91
CA PRO A 124 8.37 8.63 6.16
C PRO A 124 7.16 8.46 5.25
N VAL A 125 6.30 9.48 5.21
CA VAL A 125 5.12 9.52 4.34
C VAL A 125 5.27 10.68 3.37
N GLU A 126 5.39 10.35 2.09
CA GLU A 126 5.41 11.33 1.02
C GLU A 126 3.98 11.68 0.60
N ASN A 127 3.59 12.95 0.74
CA ASN A 127 2.28 13.46 0.34
C ASN A 127 2.37 14.49 -0.80
N VAL A 128 3.58 14.79 -1.26
CA VAL A 128 3.85 15.75 -2.33
C VAL A 128 4.86 15.14 -3.31
N LEU A 129 4.86 15.63 -4.53
CA LEU A 129 5.94 15.40 -5.48
C LEU A 129 6.91 16.56 -5.37
N PRO A 130 8.13 16.34 -4.82
CA PRO A 130 9.10 17.41 -4.72
C PRO A 130 9.45 17.96 -6.12
N PRO A 131 9.58 19.28 -6.28
CA PRO A 131 10.09 19.85 -7.53
C PRO A 131 11.57 19.54 -7.69
N ASP A 132 12.08 19.68 -8.92
CA ASP A 132 13.50 19.48 -9.19
C ASP A 132 14.37 20.40 -8.32
N ILE A 133 15.46 19.86 -7.81
CA ILE A 133 16.44 20.62 -7.01
C ILE A 133 17.27 21.50 -7.93
N THR A 134 17.33 22.79 -7.62
CA THR A 134 18.16 23.79 -8.28
C THR A 134 19.05 24.52 -7.26
N GLU A 135 20.03 25.29 -7.73
CA GLU A 135 20.88 26.10 -6.84
C GLU A 135 20.08 27.09 -6.01
N ASP A 136 18.94 27.58 -6.54
CA ASP A 136 18.12 28.60 -5.90
C ASP A 136 17.13 28.04 -4.88
N ASN A 137 16.76 26.76 -4.95
CA ASN A 137 15.70 26.16 -4.12
C ASN A 137 16.15 24.98 -3.24
N VAL A 138 17.42 24.63 -3.24
CA VAL A 138 17.93 23.42 -2.55
C VAL A 138 17.59 23.37 -1.06
N GLU A 139 17.67 24.48 -0.35
CA GLU A 139 17.38 24.54 1.10
C GLU A 139 15.90 24.27 1.41
N GLU A 140 14.99 24.69 0.52
CA GLU A 140 13.55 24.50 0.67
C GLU A 140 13.11 23.12 0.19
N VAL A 141 13.66 22.64 -0.93
CA VAL A 141 13.22 21.42 -1.62
C VAL A 141 13.87 20.17 -1.06
N TYR A 142 15.12 20.24 -0.61
CA TYR A 142 15.85 19.08 -0.10
C TYR A 142 15.11 18.34 1.03
N PRO A 143 14.50 18.99 2.04
CA PRO A 143 13.73 18.31 3.07
C PRO A 143 12.50 17.55 2.56
N LEU A 144 11.96 17.91 1.39
CA LEU A 144 10.83 17.20 0.79
C LEU A 144 11.21 15.84 0.21
N TYR A 145 12.50 15.70 -0.21
CA TYR A 145 13.04 14.42 -0.67
C TYR A 145 13.39 13.48 0.50
N TYR A 146 13.62 14.02 1.68
CA TYR A 146 14.03 13.26 2.87
C TYR A 146 13.12 13.58 4.05
N PRO A 147 11.81 13.30 3.96
CA PRO A 147 10.89 13.56 5.05
C PRO A 147 11.28 12.75 6.28
N GLY A 148 11.07 13.34 7.45
CA GLY A 148 11.23 12.64 8.71
C GLY A 148 10.24 11.49 8.88
N ARG A 149 10.47 10.64 9.87
CA ARG A 149 9.52 9.56 10.19
C ARG A 149 8.22 10.13 10.73
N THR A 150 7.12 9.73 10.15
CA THR A 150 5.76 10.00 10.64
C THR A 150 5.40 8.96 11.69
N PRO A 151 4.90 9.35 12.86
CA PRO A 151 4.42 8.41 13.87
C PRO A 151 3.38 7.44 13.29
N ARG A 152 3.47 6.17 13.66
CA ARG A 152 2.57 5.12 13.14
C ARG A 152 1.09 5.47 13.33
N ALA A 153 0.72 6.13 14.43
CA ALA A 153 -0.66 6.56 14.66
C ALA A 153 -1.16 7.52 13.57
N GLU A 154 -0.34 8.50 13.20
CA GLU A 154 -0.67 9.48 12.15
C GLU A 154 -0.73 8.81 10.76
N VAL A 155 0.15 7.83 10.50
CA VAL A 155 0.06 7.00 9.29
C VAL A 155 -1.30 6.32 9.22
N TYR A 156 -1.78 5.71 10.31
CA TYR A 156 -3.06 5.02 10.34
C TYR A 156 -4.26 5.96 10.20
N GLU A 157 -4.20 7.18 10.74
CA GLU A 157 -5.22 8.20 10.52
C GLU A 157 -5.32 8.56 9.02
N GLN A 158 -4.18 8.69 8.34
CA GLN A 158 -4.15 8.91 6.90
C GLN A 158 -4.72 7.71 6.14
N LEU A 159 -4.32 6.48 6.47
CA LEU A 159 -4.86 5.27 5.83
C LEU A 159 -6.39 5.21 5.93
N ILE A 160 -6.95 5.52 7.10
CA ILE A 160 -8.40 5.55 7.31
C ILE A 160 -9.06 6.60 6.43
N THR A 161 -8.48 7.80 6.35
CA THR A 161 -9.01 8.90 5.52
C THR A 161 -9.00 8.52 4.03
N ASP A 162 -7.86 8.05 3.53
CA ASP A 162 -7.66 7.71 2.12
C ASP A 162 -8.53 6.52 1.69
N LEU A 163 -8.60 5.49 2.53
CA LEU A 163 -9.42 4.32 2.25
C LEU A 163 -10.91 4.59 2.38
N THR A 164 -11.35 5.49 3.26
CA THR A 164 -12.75 5.91 3.34
C THR A 164 -13.19 6.58 2.03
N PHE A 165 -12.38 7.50 1.48
CA PHE A 165 -12.63 8.06 0.17
C PHE A 165 -12.69 6.98 -0.92
N ALA A 166 -11.79 6.01 -0.87
CA ALA A 166 -11.73 4.93 -1.85
C ALA A 166 -12.93 3.97 -1.75
N CYS A 167 -13.46 3.69 -0.56
CA CYS A 167 -14.66 2.89 -0.36
C CYS A 167 -15.89 3.47 -1.09
N GLU A 168 -15.95 4.79 -1.19
CA GLU A 168 -17.06 5.49 -1.86
C GLU A 168 -16.86 5.59 -3.38
N ASN A 169 -15.63 5.86 -3.83
CA ASN A 169 -15.32 6.31 -5.18
C ASN A 169 -14.61 5.28 -6.07
N ALA A 170 -14.01 4.23 -5.50
CA ALA A 170 -13.31 3.22 -6.29
C ALA A 170 -14.23 2.49 -7.28
N PRO A 171 -13.67 1.85 -8.31
CA PRO A 171 -14.46 1.01 -9.21
C PRO A 171 -15.22 -0.09 -8.46
N ASP A 172 -16.40 -0.42 -8.95
CA ASP A 172 -17.15 -1.58 -8.48
C ASP A 172 -16.39 -2.88 -8.79
N VAL A 173 -16.72 -3.95 -8.06
CA VAL A 173 -16.05 -5.25 -8.23
C VAL A 173 -16.27 -5.80 -9.64
N ASN A 174 -15.18 -6.14 -10.30
CA ASN A 174 -15.23 -6.93 -11.53
C ASN A 174 -14.84 -8.38 -11.24
N HIS A 175 -15.83 -9.25 -11.07
CA HIS A 175 -15.60 -10.67 -10.77
C HIS A 175 -14.87 -11.44 -11.89
N SER A 176 -14.86 -10.88 -13.12
CA SER A 176 -14.11 -11.45 -14.23
C SER A 176 -12.64 -11.02 -14.24
N ASN A 177 -12.30 -9.94 -13.56
CA ASN A 177 -10.93 -9.44 -13.42
C ASN A 177 -10.69 -8.94 -11.99
N LYS A 178 -10.32 -9.86 -11.11
CA LYS A 178 -10.08 -9.60 -9.68
C LYS A 178 -8.75 -8.91 -9.38
N TYR A 179 -7.93 -8.65 -10.39
CA TYR A 179 -6.64 -7.94 -10.23
C TYR A 179 -6.81 -6.43 -10.16
N LEU A 180 -7.97 -5.91 -10.56
CA LEU A 180 -8.25 -4.47 -10.49
C LEU A 180 -8.61 -4.06 -9.07
N LEU A 181 -8.03 -2.95 -8.63
CA LEU A 181 -8.38 -2.32 -7.36
C LEU A 181 -9.84 -1.86 -7.40
N SER A 182 -10.57 -2.14 -6.33
CA SER A 182 -12.02 -1.93 -6.28
C SER A 182 -12.47 -1.54 -4.88
N LYS A 183 -13.73 -1.16 -4.75
CA LYS A 183 -14.37 -0.91 -3.43
C LYS A 183 -14.19 -2.08 -2.47
N ALA A 184 -14.31 -3.32 -2.94
CA ALA A 184 -14.11 -4.49 -2.08
C ALA A 184 -12.69 -4.56 -1.52
N PHE A 185 -11.67 -4.22 -2.34
CA PHE A 185 -10.29 -4.14 -1.85
C PHE A 185 -10.13 -3.03 -0.81
N ALA A 186 -10.70 -1.85 -1.05
CA ALA A 186 -10.67 -0.73 -0.11
C ALA A 186 -11.31 -1.10 1.24
N HIS A 187 -12.51 -1.67 1.23
CA HIS A 187 -13.18 -2.15 2.45
C HIS A 187 -12.39 -3.25 3.16
N GLY A 188 -11.87 -4.23 2.42
CA GLY A 188 -11.07 -5.31 3.00
C GLY A 188 -9.77 -4.80 3.64
N LEU A 189 -9.08 -3.83 3.01
CA LEU A 189 -7.90 -3.21 3.59
C LEU A 189 -8.24 -2.35 4.81
N LEU A 190 -9.34 -1.60 4.75
CA LEU A 190 -9.79 -0.77 5.88
C LEU A 190 -10.19 -1.64 7.09
N ALA A 191 -10.83 -2.80 6.86
CA ALA A 191 -11.07 -3.78 7.92
C ALA A 191 -9.76 -4.26 8.57
N ARG A 192 -8.70 -4.52 7.78
CA ARG A 192 -7.38 -4.89 8.32
C ARG A 192 -6.74 -3.75 9.12
N VAL A 193 -6.86 -2.50 8.65
CA VAL A 193 -6.36 -1.32 9.38
C VAL A 193 -7.04 -1.20 10.75
N TYR A 194 -8.38 -1.36 10.81
CA TYR A 194 -9.12 -1.34 12.07
C TYR A 194 -8.90 -2.57 12.97
N ALA A 195 -8.40 -3.68 12.43
CA ALA A 195 -8.02 -4.84 13.24
C ALA A 195 -6.70 -4.63 13.97
N GLU A 196 -5.83 -3.71 13.48
CA GLU A 196 -4.54 -3.43 14.07
C GLU A 196 -4.65 -2.64 15.38
N LYS A 197 -3.79 -2.97 16.35
CA LYS A 197 -3.79 -2.35 17.69
C LYS A 197 -3.76 -0.83 17.66
N THR A 198 -3.11 -0.23 16.67
CA THR A 198 -2.95 1.22 16.54
C THR A 198 -4.28 1.95 16.29
N ALA A 199 -5.19 1.34 15.52
CA ALA A 199 -6.48 1.92 15.14
C ALA A 199 -7.67 1.04 15.53
N GLN A 200 -7.51 0.15 16.51
CA GLN A 200 -8.42 -0.95 16.80
C GLN A 200 -9.87 -0.52 17.02
N ASP A 201 -10.76 -0.98 16.14
CA ASP A 201 -12.21 -0.87 16.25
C ASP A 201 -12.89 -2.10 15.64
N TRP A 202 -13.27 -3.05 16.48
CA TRP A 202 -13.90 -4.30 16.05
C TRP A 202 -15.29 -4.11 15.40
N ASN A 203 -16.02 -3.06 15.75
CA ASN A 203 -17.31 -2.76 15.10
C ASN A 203 -17.07 -2.35 13.64
N LYS A 204 -16.03 -1.55 13.38
CA LYS A 204 -15.62 -1.18 12.03
C LYS A 204 -15.10 -2.38 11.24
N VAL A 205 -14.35 -3.28 11.87
CA VAL A 205 -13.93 -4.53 11.23
C VAL A 205 -15.14 -5.32 10.72
N ILE A 206 -16.13 -5.55 11.59
CA ILE A 206 -17.35 -6.29 11.24
C ILE A 206 -18.10 -5.58 10.12
N GLU A 207 -18.35 -4.26 10.26
CA GLU A 207 -19.03 -3.44 9.26
C GLU A 207 -18.41 -3.60 7.86
N HIS A 208 -17.09 -3.45 7.74
CA HIS A 208 -16.40 -3.54 6.45
C HIS A 208 -16.35 -4.97 5.91
N CYS A 209 -16.24 -5.99 6.76
CA CYS A 209 -16.32 -7.38 6.33
C CYS A 209 -17.71 -7.72 5.78
N GLU A 210 -18.80 -7.32 6.44
CA GLU A 210 -20.17 -7.53 5.97
C GLU A 210 -20.41 -6.83 4.61
N ILE A 211 -19.85 -5.64 4.41
CA ILE A 211 -19.92 -4.95 3.11
C ILE A 211 -19.23 -5.77 2.03
N VAL A 212 -18.01 -6.31 2.28
CA VAL A 212 -17.29 -7.15 1.32
C VAL A 212 -18.07 -8.42 1.00
N GLU A 213 -18.68 -9.08 2.00
CA GLU A 213 -19.54 -10.25 1.79
C GLU A 213 -20.75 -9.89 0.91
N SER A 214 -21.39 -8.73 1.14
CA SER A 214 -22.51 -8.25 0.33
C SER A 214 -22.15 -8.02 -1.14
N MET A 215 -20.87 -7.79 -1.45
CA MET A 215 -20.33 -7.68 -2.81
C MET A 215 -20.09 -9.03 -3.49
N GLY A 216 -20.47 -10.15 -2.87
CA GLY A 216 -20.41 -11.50 -3.43
C GLY A 216 -19.12 -12.26 -3.12
N PHE A 217 -18.30 -11.78 -2.19
CA PHE A 217 -17.16 -12.54 -1.66
C PHE A 217 -17.63 -13.44 -0.53
N LYS A 218 -17.20 -14.68 -0.53
CA LYS A 218 -17.47 -15.65 0.54
C LYS A 218 -16.32 -16.61 0.71
N LEU A 219 -16.23 -17.22 1.86
CA LEU A 219 -15.35 -18.36 2.05
C LEU A 219 -15.84 -19.54 1.20
N VAL A 220 -14.91 -20.39 0.77
CA VAL A 220 -15.26 -21.63 0.07
C VAL A 220 -15.99 -22.57 1.02
N ASP A 221 -17.01 -23.29 0.50
CA ASP A 221 -17.83 -24.19 1.30
C ASP A 221 -17.05 -25.47 1.70
N ASP A 222 -16.02 -25.84 0.91
CA ASP A 222 -15.15 -26.97 1.16
C ASP A 222 -13.68 -26.53 0.99
N TYR A 223 -12.88 -26.66 2.04
CA TYR A 223 -11.45 -26.29 2.03
C TYR A 223 -10.63 -27.12 1.02
N ALA A 224 -11.11 -28.30 0.61
CA ALA A 224 -10.46 -29.18 -0.36
C ALA A 224 -10.73 -28.78 -1.84
N GLN A 225 -11.52 -27.74 -2.10
CA GLN A 225 -11.73 -27.16 -3.43
C GLN A 225 -10.73 -26.02 -3.65
#